data_b16619190af99bdaaba21bc97963226c
#
_entry.id   b16619190af99bdaaba21bc97963226c
#
_cell.length_a   1.000
_cell.length_b   1.000
_cell.length_c   1.000
_cell.angle_alpha   90.00
_cell.angle_beta   90.00
_cell.angle_gamma   90.00
#
_symmetry.space_group_name_H-M   'P 1'
#
loop_
_entity.id
_entity.type
_entity.pdbx_description
1 polymer ?
#
loop_
_entity_poly.entity_id
_entity_poly.type
_entity_poly.pdbx_seq_one_letter_code
_entity_poly.pdbx_strand_id
1 'polypeptide(L)'
;MTSRAGLPAEESDLIDVDELIAAYYDRAPRPDVATERVAFGTSGHRGSSLSGSFNENHILATTQAIVDYRAAQGITGPLFLGRDTHGLSLPAEHTAIEVLVANGV
;
A
#
# COMPACT_ATOMS: atom_id res chain seq x y z
N MET A 1 29.18 -13.74 0.12
CA MET A 1 27.90 -14.01 -0.58
C MET A 1 28.07 -13.64 -2.05
N THR A 2 27.74 -14.53 -2.93
CA THR A 2 27.81 -14.28 -4.38
C THR A 2 26.53 -13.56 -4.82
N SER A 3 26.70 -12.42 -5.46
CA SER A 3 25.57 -11.71 -6.05
C SER A 3 25.05 -12.45 -7.28
N ARG A 4 23.72 -12.53 -7.41
CA ARG A 4 23.07 -13.08 -8.59
C ARG A 4 22.71 -11.99 -9.62
N ALA A 5 23.16 -10.79 -9.40
CA ALA A 5 22.90 -9.66 -10.31
C ALA A 5 23.40 -9.98 -11.72
N GLY A 6 22.56 -9.75 -12.72
CA GLY A 6 22.87 -10.03 -14.12
C GLY A 6 22.64 -11.46 -14.57
N LEU A 7 22.24 -12.37 -13.66
CA LEU A 7 21.87 -13.73 -14.00
C LEU A 7 20.35 -13.84 -14.24
N PRO A 8 19.91 -14.81 -15.05
CA PRO A 8 18.48 -15.09 -15.18
C PRO A 8 17.87 -15.46 -13.84
N ALA A 9 16.62 -15.05 -13.60
CA ALA A 9 15.90 -15.42 -12.39
C ALA A 9 15.61 -16.93 -12.36
N GLU A 10 15.80 -17.52 -11.20
CA GLU A 10 15.37 -18.90 -10.92
C GLU A 10 14.04 -18.85 -10.16
N GLU A 11 13.35 -19.98 -10.07
CA GLU A 11 12.08 -20.06 -9.33
C GLU A 11 12.22 -19.58 -7.89
N SER A 12 13.33 -19.89 -7.24
CA SER A 12 13.62 -19.44 -5.87
C SER A 12 13.83 -17.93 -5.72
N ASP A 13 14.06 -17.23 -6.82
CA ASP A 13 14.18 -15.77 -6.82
C ASP A 13 12.82 -15.06 -6.92
N LEU A 14 11.77 -15.78 -7.27
CA LEU A 14 10.44 -15.22 -7.48
C LEU A 14 9.73 -14.98 -6.16
N ILE A 15 8.98 -13.89 -6.10
CA ILE A 15 8.09 -13.61 -4.97
C ILE A 15 6.87 -14.51 -5.05
N ASP A 16 6.46 -15.06 -3.91
CA ASP A 16 5.16 -15.72 -3.77
C ASP A 16 4.07 -14.64 -3.66
N VAL A 17 3.36 -14.41 -4.75
CA VAL A 17 2.34 -13.34 -4.82
C VAL A 17 1.17 -13.64 -3.88
N ASP A 18 0.79 -14.89 -3.71
CA ASP A 18 -0.30 -15.24 -2.80
C ASP A 18 0.06 -14.95 -1.35
N GLU A 19 1.29 -15.24 -0.94
CA GLU A 19 1.81 -14.87 0.38
C GLU A 19 1.86 -13.34 0.56
N LEU A 20 2.30 -12.62 -0.45
CA LEU A 20 2.36 -11.16 -0.44
C LEU A 20 0.98 -10.55 -0.20
N ILE A 21 -0.04 -11.04 -0.91
CA ILE A 21 -1.43 -10.55 -0.80
C ILE A 21 -2.03 -10.98 0.55
N ALA A 22 -1.81 -12.22 0.99
CA ALA A 22 -2.28 -12.67 2.29
C ALA A 22 -1.72 -11.81 3.43
N ALA A 23 -0.43 -11.51 3.40
CA ALA A 23 0.21 -10.65 4.40
C ALA A 23 -0.36 -9.21 4.39
N TYR A 24 -0.76 -8.71 3.22
CA TYR A 24 -1.40 -7.39 3.11
C TYR A 24 -2.64 -7.28 4.00
N TYR A 25 -3.48 -8.31 4.01
CA TYR A 25 -4.70 -8.34 4.81
C TYR A 25 -4.48 -8.80 6.26
N ASP A 26 -3.59 -9.77 6.47
CA ASP A 26 -3.45 -10.48 7.74
C ASP A 26 -2.48 -9.80 8.70
N ARG A 27 -1.47 -9.10 8.18
CA ARG A 27 -0.46 -8.49 9.01
C ARG A 27 -0.84 -7.07 9.44
N ALA A 28 -1.05 -6.88 10.74
CA ALA A 28 -1.30 -5.56 11.30
C ALA A 28 0.02 -4.84 11.59
N PRO A 29 0.25 -3.63 11.03
CA PRO A 29 1.44 -2.85 11.35
C PRO A 29 1.47 -2.46 12.83
N ARG A 30 2.66 -2.41 13.40
CA ARG A 30 2.86 -2.01 14.79
C ARG A 30 3.18 -0.51 14.85
N PRO A 31 2.32 0.33 15.45
CA PRO A 31 2.51 1.79 15.43
C PRO A 31 3.72 2.28 16.23
N ASP A 32 4.25 1.47 17.15
CA ASP A 32 5.46 1.78 17.91
C ASP A 32 6.76 1.42 17.18
N VAL A 33 6.66 0.75 16.01
CA VAL A 33 7.81 0.42 15.16
C VAL A 33 7.87 1.41 14.01
N ALA A 34 8.92 2.23 13.96
CA ALA A 34 9.03 3.32 13.00
C ALA A 34 8.95 2.85 11.54
N THR A 35 9.54 1.70 11.22
CA THR A 35 9.55 1.15 9.86
C THR A 35 8.21 0.56 9.43
N GLU A 36 7.25 0.42 10.35
CA GLU A 36 5.91 -0.08 10.07
C GLU A 36 4.86 1.04 10.05
N ARG A 37 5.27 2.29 10.16
CA ARG A 37 4.38 3.45 10.06
C ARG A 37 4.26 3.94 8.62
N VAL A 38 3.17 4.67 8.34
CA VAL A 38 3.07 5.43 7.11
C VAL A 38 4.16 6.50 7.11
N ALA A 39 4.97 6.54 6.05
CA ALA A 39 6.02 7.52 5.89
C ALA A 39 6.12 7.92 4.42
N PHE A 40 5.78 9.18 4.14
CA PHE A 40 5.86 9.71 2.78
C PHE A 40 7.26 10.28 2.53
N GLY A 41 7.89 9.77 1.46
CA GLY A 41 9.06 10.40 0.87
C GLY A 41 8.64 11.32 -0.27
N THR A 42 9.55 11.63 -1.17
CA THR A 42 9.29 12.48 -2.34
C THR A 42 8.33 11.85 -3.35
N SER A 43 8.21 10.54 -3.35
CA SER A 43 7.39 9.78 -4.30
C SER A 43 6.24 9.02 -3.62
N GLY A 44 5.91 9.37 -2.38
CA GLY A 44 4.84 8.76 -1.61
C GLY A 44 5.33 7.74 -0.58
N HIS A 45 4.40 6.97 -0.03
CA HIS A 45 4.68 5.87 0.89
C HIS A 45 4.98 4.60 0.11
N ARG A 46 6.08 3.94 0.44
CA ARG A 46 6.51 2.69 -0.18
C ARG A 46 6.85 1.66 0.89
N GLY A 47 6.63 0.40 0.57
CA GLY A 47 6.95 -0.68 1.49
C GLY A 47 6.52 -2.03 0.96
N SER A 48 6.56 -3.03 1.83
CA SER A 48 6.12 -4.40 1.53
C SER A 48 5.22 -4.91 2.64
N SER A 49 4.20 -5.67 2.26
CA SER A 49 3.33 -6.35 3.21
C SER A 49 4.07 -7.37 4.06
N LEU A 50 5.10 -8.00 3.49
CA LEU A 50 5.91 -8.99 4.19
C LEU A 50 6.76 -8.38 5.31
N SER A 51 7.09 -7.10 5.21
CA SER A 51 7.83 -6.37 6.24
C SER A 51 6.95 -5.55 7.19
N GLY A 52 5.62 -5.58 6.99
CA GLY A 52 4.70 -4.78 7.79
C GLY A 52 4.71 -3.29 7.46
N SER A 53 5.20 -2.91 6.28
CA SER A 53 5.31 -1.51 5.87
C SER A 53 4.37 -1.11 4.75
N PHE A 54 3.61 -2.05 4.18
CA PHE A 54 2.58 -1.77 3.19
C PHE A 54 1.45 -2.81 3.33
N ASN A 55 0.52 -2.55 4.23
CA ASN A 55 -0.58 -3.43 4.56
C ASN A 55 -1.91 -2.68 4.47
N GLU A 56 -3.02 -3.39 4.59
CA GLU A 56 -4.34 -2.78 4.48
C GLU A 56 -4.51 -1.57 5.41
N ASN A 57 -4.03 -1.67 6.66
CA ASN A 57 -4.14 -0.57 7.62
C ASN A 57 -3.45 0.71 7.15
N HIS A 58 -2.32 0.60 6.43
CA HIS A 58 -1.65 1.78 5.86
C HIS A 58 -2.54 2.46 4.81
N ILE A 59 -3.20 1.66 3.97
CA ILE A 59 -4.06 2.19 2.91
C ILE A 59 -5.35 2.77 3.49
N LEU A 60 -5.93 2.11 4.49
CA LEU A 60 -7.10 2.65 5.21
C LEU A 60 -6.78 4.02 5.80
N ALA A 61 -5.69 4.13 6.55
CA ALA A 61 -5.28 5.37 7.20
C ALA A 61 -4.95 6.48 6.19
N THR A 62 -4.17 6.14 5.16
CA THR A 62 -3.77 7.11 4.12
C THR A 62 -4.98 7.63 3.34
N THR A 63 -5.88 6.75 2.95
CA THR A 63 -7.07 7.14 2.17
C THR A 63 -8.01 7.98 3.03
N GLN A 64 -8.22 7.62 4.29
CA GLN A 64 -9.03 8.42 5.19
C GLN A 64 -8.41 9.80 5.43
N ALA A 65 -7.09 9.90 5.56
CA ALA A 65 -6.40 11.19 5.68
C ALA A 65 -6.60 12.06 4.43
N ILE A 66 -6.60 11.48 3.25
CA ILE A 66 -6.90 12.19 2.00
C ILE A 66 -8.34 12.72 2.02
N VAL A 67 -9.30 11.90 2.44
CA VAL A 67 -10.70 12.32 2.55
C VAL A 67 -10.83 13.50 3.52
N ASP A 68 -10.20 13.40 4.70
CA ASP A 68 -10.24 14.44 5.71
C ASP A 68 -9.61 15.74 5.21
N TYR A 69 -8.48 15.66 4.52
CA TYR A 69 -7.82 16.81 3.92
C TYR A 69 -8.71 17.49 2.88
N ARG A 70 -9.32 16.71 1.98
CA ARG A 70 -10.23 17.22 0.96
C ARG A 70 -11.39 18.00 1.60
N ALA A 71 -11.99 17.42 2.64
CA ALA A 71 -13.09 18.07 3.36
C ALA A 71 -12.64 19.38 4.02
N ALA A 72 -11.49 19.38 4.69
CA ALA A 72 -10.95 20.55 5.36
C ALA A 72 -10.60 21.68 4.38
N GLN A 73 -10.17 21.35 3.16
CA GLN A 73 -9.82 22.31 2.11
C GLN A 73 -10.99 22.69 1.20
N GLY A 74 -12.18 22.13 1.42
CA GLY A 74 -13.34 22.39 0.56
C GLY A 74 -13.17 21.85 -0.88
N ILE A 75 -12.34 20.85 -1.07
CA ILE A 75 -12.12 20.24 -2.38
C ILE A 75 -13.29 19.32 -2.70
N THR A 76 -13.98 19.60 -3.80
CA THR A 76 -15.12 18.82 -4.29
C THR A 76 -14.82 18.30 -5.69
N GLY A 77 -15.66 17.41 -6.17
CA GLY A 77 -15.50 16.81 -7.48
C GLY A 77 -14.84 15.43 -7.41
N PRO A 78 -14.57 14.80 -8.55
CA PRO A 78 -14.04 13.45 -8.58
C PRO A 78 -12.60 13.39 -8.08
N LEU A 79 -12.28 12.30 -7.39
CA LEU A 79 -10.91 11.92 -7.07
C LEU A 79 -10.45 10.89 -8.09
N PHE A 80 -9.35 11.17 -8.79
CA PHE A 80 -8.78 10.24 -9.76
C PHE A 80 -7.83 9.29 -9.06
N LEU A 81 -8.05 7.99 -9.26
CA LEU A 81 -7.26 6.93 -8.67
C LEU A 81 -6.68 6.05 -9.79
N GLY A 82 -5.38 5.81 -9.72
CA GLY A 82 -4.71 4.91 -10.65
C GLY A 82 -3.95 3.83 -9.91
N ARG A 83 -3.59 2.77 -10.62
CA ARG A 83 -2.72 1.72 -10.10
C ARG A 83 -1.77 1.22 -11.18
N ASP A 84 -0.65 0.66 -10.75
CA ASP A 84 0.28 -0.04 -11.62
C ASP A 84 0.09 -1.56 -11.53
N THR A 85 1.06 -2.32 -12.03
CA THR A 85 1.00 -3.79 -12.08
C THR A 85 1.68 -4.48 -10.90
N HIS A 86 2.09 -3.75 -9.87
CA HIS A 86 2.66 -4.36 -8.66
C HIS A 86 1.64 -5.31 -8.01
N GLY A 87 2.12 -6.41 -7.41
CA GLY A 87 1.24 -7.42 -6.82
C GLY A 87 0.28 -6.90 -5.76
N LEU A 88 0.61 -5.83 -5.06
CA LEU A 88 -0.24 -5.21 -4.04
C LEU A 88 -1.13 -4.07 -4.57
N SER A 89 -0.95 -3.65 -5.81
CA SER A 89 -1.69 -2.48 -6.34
C SER A 89 -3.19 -2.74 -6.44
N LEU A 90 -3.60 -3.94 -6.83
CA LEU A 90 -5.02 -4.28 -6.91
C LEU A 90 -5.69 -4.33 -5.52
N PRO A 91 -5.18 -5.07 -4.51
CA PRO A 91 -5.78 -5.02 -3.18
C PRO A 91 -5.73 -3.62 -2.56
N ALA A 92 -4.68 -2.84 -2.77
CA ALA A 92 -4.61 -1.46 -2.30
C ALA A 92 -5.68 -0.57 -2.95
N GLU A 93 -5.90 -0.71 -4.25
CA GLU A 93 -6.96 0.01 -4.95
C GLU A 93 -8.34 -0.35 -4.38
N HIS A 94 -8.60 -1.64 -4.15
CA HIS A 94 -9.87 -2.07 -3.55
C HIS A 94 -10.10 -1.45 -2.17
N THR A 95 -9.09 -1.46 -1.31
CA THR A 95 -9.17 -0.85 0.01
C THR A 95 -9.44 0.66 -0.10
N ALA A 96 -8.73 1.36 -0.96
CA ALA A 96 -8.91 2.79 -1.17
C ALA A 96 -10.32 3.11 -1.67
N ILE A 97 -10.84 2.35 -2.63
CA ILE A 97 -12.21 2.54 -3.16
C ILE A 97 -13.25 2.34 -2.04
N GLU A 98 -13.09 1.33 -1.20
CA GLU A 98 -14.00 1.09 -0.08
C GLU A 98 -14.06 2.29 0.86
N VAL A 99 -12.91 2.87 1.22
CA VAL A 99 -12.85 4.05 2.08
C VAL A 99 -13.49 5.26 1.39
N LEU A 100 -13.17 5.48 0.12
CA LEU A 100 -13.73 6.62 -0.64
C LEU A 100 -15.24 6.52 -0.75
N VAL A 101 -15.76 5.36 -1.11
CA VAL A 101 -17.22 5.13 -1.23
C VAL A 101 -17.90 5.32 0.13
N ALA A 102 -17.32 4.82 1.21
CA ALA A 102 -17.86 4.99 2.56
C ALA A 102 -17.94 6.46 2.99
N ASN A 103 -17.10 7.32 2.44
CA ASN A 103 -17.08 8.75 2.73
C ASN A 103 -17.80 9.60 1.66
N GLY A 104 -18.43 8.97 0.68
CA GLY A 104 -19.18 9.69 -0.36
C GLY A 104 -18.33 10.43 -1.38
N VAL A 105 -17.09 10.01 -1.54
CA VAL A 105 -16.17 10.61 -2.51
C VAL A 105 -16.33 9.96 -3.88
#